data_cf2257dfa8d2eda4425184948629a67c
#
_entry.id   cf2257dfa8d2eda4425184948629a67c
#
_cell.length_a   1.000
_cell.length_b   1.000
_cell.length_c   1.000
_cell.angle_alpha   90.00
_cell.angle_beta   90.00
_cell.angle_gamma   90.00
#
_symmetry.space_group_name_H-M   'P 1'
#
loop_
_entity.id
_entity.type
_entity.pdbx_description
1 polymer ?
#
loop_
_entity_poly.entity_id
_entity_poly.type
_entity_poly.pdbx_seq_one_letter_code
_entity_poly.pdbx_strand_id
1 'polypeptide(L)'
;MNKQLLIDHTPFHIAKLSLTEGKTMSDGRMRIRGKLQEAEVKNGNGRVYPKDILLKQIEKYIEGPITQKTAMGELDHPESSIVNLNNVSHNITKVWWDGNNVMGELMLLNTPSGKIAQELISAGIPLGISSRGMGSVKQIGETVEVQEDFELLCFDLVSVPSTPEAYMSLAENKQYNPIKNYERINSLITEIICNQTGVCPLC
;
A
#
# COMPACT_ATOMS: atom_id res chain seq x y z
N MET A 1 -22.66 13.86 19.28
CA MET A 1 -22.76 13.03 18.05
C MET A 1 -22.29 11.62 18.39
N ASN A 2 -22.97 10.59 17.91
CA ASN A 2 -22.56 9.21 18.21
C ASN A 2 -21.43 8.81 17.25
N LYS A 3 -20.26 8.45 17.79
CA LYS A 3 -19.18 7.83 17.01
C LYS A 3 -19.65 6.49 16.50
N GLN A 4 -19.37 6.21 15.23
CA GLN A 4 -19.66 4.94 14.58
C GLN A 4 -18.42 4.40 13.89
N LEU A 5 -18.38 3.11 13.65
CA LEU A 5 -17.32 2.48 12.88
C LEU A 5 -17.47 2.89 11.41
N LEU A 6 -16.43 3.50 10.86
CA LEU A 6 -16.34 3.91 9.47
C LEU A 6 -15.47 2.91 8.73
N ILE A 7 -16.11 2.04 7.97
CA ILE A 7 -15.47 1.08 7.07
C ILE A 7 -15.79 1.55 5.67
N ASP A 8 -14.78 1.67 4.84
CA ASP A 8 -14.97 2.15 3.49
C ASP A 8 -14.92 1.02 2.47
N HIS A 9 -16.06 0.67 1.86
CA HIS A 9 -16.18 -0.30 0.77
C HIS A 9 -16.56 0.38 -0.55
N THR A 10 -15.96 -0.03 -1.70
CA THR A 10 -16.39 0.47 -3.02
C THR A 10 -16.63 -0.60 -4.07
N PRO A 11 -17.48 -0.28 -5.08
CA PRO A 11 -17.53 -1.04 -6.32
C PRO A 11 -16.40 -0.68 -7.28
N PHE A 12 -16.01 -1.63 -8.00
CA PHE A 12 -14.90 -1.97 -8.87
C PHE A 12 -14.54 -0.99 -10.00
N HIS A 13 -13.25 -0.57 -10.11
CA HIS A 13 -12.58 -0.27 -11.38
C HIS A 13 -11.13 -0.79 -11.35
N ILE A 14 -10.81 -1.66 -12.30
CA ILE A 14 -9.48 -2.28 -12.43
C ILE A 14 -8.48 -1.26 -12.96
N ALA A 15 -7.51 -0.85 -12.15
CA ALA A 15 -6.28 -0.26 -12.66
C ALA A 15 -5.30 -1.41 -13.04
N LYS A 16 -4.80 -1.38 -14.28
CA LYS A 16 -3.77 -2.33 -14.75
C LYS A 16 -2.51 -2.17 -13.90
N LEU A 17 -2.22 -3.16 -13.09
CA LEU A 17 -0.92 -3.34 -12.46
C LEU A 17 0.11 -3.75 -13.51
N SER A 18 1.16 -2.95 -13.71
CA SER A 18 2.38 -3.45 -14.33
C SER A 18 3.14 -4.25 -13.27
N LEU A 19 3.10 -5.55 -13.40
CA LEU A 19 3.91 -6.48 -12.59
C LEU A 19 5.37 -6.30 -13.01
N THR A 20 6.13 -5.56 -12.24
CA THR A 20 7.58 -5.67 -12.25
C THR A 20 7.97 -6.68 -11.19
N GLU A 21 8.79 -7.66 -11.59
CA GLU A 21 9.21 -8.82 -10.80
C GLU A 21 9.55 -8.45 -9.35
N GLY A 22 8.76 -9.01 -8.40
CA GLY A 22 8.91 -8.77 -6.98
C GLY A 22 10.23 -9.31 -6.45
N LYS A 23 11.18 -8.41 -6.19
CA LYS A 23 12.35 -8.75 -5.40
C LYS A 23 11.99 -8.71 -3.92
N THR A 24 12.05 -9.88 -3.30
CA THR A 24 12.12 -10.01 -1.84
C THR A 24 13.30 -9.18 -1.33
N MET A 25 13.08 -8.36 -0.31
CA MET A 25 14.16 -7.60 0.33
C MET A 25 15.16 -8.55 0.97
N SER A 26 16.33 -8.04 1.41
CA SER A 26 17.37 -8.84 2.07
C SER A 26 16.88 -9.60 3.32
N ASP A 27 15.73 -9.20 3.89
CA ASP A 27 15.06 -9.87 5.01
C ASP A 27 14.04 -10.95 4.56
N GLY A 28 13.93 -11.22 3.26
CA GLY A 28 13.02 -12.22 2.69
C GLY A 28 11.53 -11.85 2.70
N ARG A 29 11.17 -10.60 3.08
CA ARG A 29 9.77 -10.16 3.18
C ARG A 29 9.34 -9.34 1.97
N MET A 30 8.13 -9.60 1.51
CA MET A 30 7.51 -8.84 0.43
C MET A 30 7.05 -7.47 0.94
N ARG A 31 7.38 -6.41 0.19
CA ARG A 31 6.89 -5.05 0.44
C ARG A 31 6.07 -4.58 -0.74
N ILE A 32 4.97 -3.94 -0.43
CA ILE A 32 4.07 -3.36 -1.41
C ILE A 32 3.79 -1.90 -1.04
N ARG A 33 3.45 -1.09 -2.03
CA ARG A 33 3.15 0.33 -1.84
C ARG A 33 2.01 0.77 -2.73
N GLY A 34 1.32 1.82 -2.31
CA GLY A 34 0.24 2.40 -3.08
C GLY A 34 -0.44 3.54 -2.34
N LYS A 35 -1.54 4.00 -2.88
CA LYS A 35 -2.42 4.97 -2.25
C LYS A 35 -3.22 4.28 -1.14
N LEU A 36 -3.19 4.83 0.07
CA LEU A 36 -3.92 4.34 1.24
C LEU A 36 -5.28 5.01 1.39
N GLN A 37 -5.33 6.34 1.15
CA GLN A 37 -6.52 7.17 1.34
C GLN A 37 -6.38 8.43 0.48
N GLU A 38 -7.48 9.17 0.30
CA GLU A 38 -7.50 10.45 -0.42
C GLU A 38 -8.37 11.46 0.34
N ALA A 39 -7.84 12.67 0.55
CA ALA A 39 -8.57 13.78 1.15
C ALA A 39 -9.37 14.56 0.10
N GLU A 40 -10.46 15.21 0.52
CA GLU A 40 -11.30 16.10 -0.29
C GLU A 40 -12.05 15.43 -1.45
N VAL A 41 -11.94 14.12 -1.60
CA VAL A 41 -12.59 13.37 -2.68
C VAL A 41 -13.66 12.45 -2.11
N LYS A 42 -14.82 12.43 -2.78
CA LYS A 42 -15.92 11.51 -2.42
C LYS A 42 -15.51 10.09 -2.75
N ASN A 43 -15.42 9.26 -1.73
CA ASN A 43 -15.13 7.84 -1.90
C ASN A 43 -16.38 7.03 -2.31
N GLY A 44 -16.22 5.74 -2.51
CA GLY A 44 -17.31 4.88 -2.95
C GLY A 44 -18.45 4.72 -1.96
N ASN A 45 -18.24 5.03 -0.70
CA ASN A 45 -19.30 5.06 0.32
C ASN A 45 -19.98 6.44 0.42
N GLY A 46 -19.65 7.34 -0.49
CA GLY A 46 -20.19 8.70 -0.49
C GLY A 46 -19.57 9.61 0.55
N ARG A 47 -18.50 9.20 1.23
CA ARG A 47 -17.83 9.96 2.28
C ARG A 47 -16.71 10.83 1.70
N VAL A 48 -16.56 12.02 2.29
CA VAL A 48 -15.43 12.93 2.07
C VAL A 48 -14.68 13.09 3.38
N TYR A 49 -13.37 12.99 3.32
CA TYR A 49 -12.46 13.22 4.43
C TYR A 49 -11.81 14.59 4.25
N PRO A 50 -12.16 15.62 5.07
CA PRO A 50 -11.48 16.90 5.05
C PRO A 50 -9.99 16.75 5.30
N LYS A 51 -9.19 17.49 4.54
CA LYS A 51 -7.72 17.32 4.53
C LYS A 51 -7.09 17.61 5.89
N ASP A 52 -7.57 18.59 6.60
CA ASP A 52 -7.08 18.98 7.94
C ASP A 52 -7.38 17.90 8.99
N ILE A 53 -8.52 17.23 8.89
CA ILE A 53 -8.90 16.11 9.77
C ILE A 53 -8.02 14.92 9.47
N LEU A 54 -7.91 14.54 8.18
CA LEU A 54 -7.12 13.39 7.77
C LEU A 54 -5.62 13.61 8.07
N LEU A 55 -5.11 14.84 7.87
CA LEU A 55 -3.72 15.20 8.16
C LEU A 55 -3.38 14.92 9.64
N LYS A 56 -4.20 15.43 10.55
CA LYS A 56 -4.01 15.21 12.01
C LYS A 56 -4.00 13.73 12.37
N GLN A 57 -4.85 12.91 11.72
CA GLN A 57 -4.91 11.48 12.01
C GLN A 57 -3.71 10.72 11.43
N ILE A 58 -3.25 11.10 10.24
CA ILE A 58 -2.05 10.51 9.63
C ILE A 58 -0.81 10.86 10.45
N GLU A 59 -0.66 12.10 10.95
CA GLU A 59 0.44 12.48 11.83
C GLU A 59 0.44 11.63 13.11
N LYS A 60 -0.70 11.49 13.79
CA LYS A 60 -0.83 10.62 14.97
C LYS A 60 -0.50 9.15 14.65
N TYR A 61 -0.91 8.67 13.47
CA TYR A 61 -0.65 7.30 13.03
C TYR A 61 0.84 7.05 12.78
N ILE A 62 1.56 8.07 12.26
CA ILE A 62 3.01 8.02 12.05
C ILE A 62 3.75 8.05 13.39
N GLU A 63 3.41 9.01 14.28
CA GLU A 63 4.07 9.19 15.57
C GLU A 63 3.83 8.03 16.54
N GLY A 64 2.65 7.42 16.49
CA GLY A 64 2.25 6.29 17.32
C GLY A 64 2.51 4.94 16.64
N PRO A 65 1.51 4.36 15.95
CA PRO A 65 1.55 3.00 15.45
C PRO A 65 2.77 2.67 14.56
N ILE A 66 3.14 3.56 13.62
CA ILE A 66 4.26 3.29 12.71
C ILE A 66 5.59 3.32 13.48
N THR A 67 5.81 4.35 14.30
CA THR A 67 7.04 4.49 15.10
C THR A 67 7.20 3.31 16.08
N GLN A 68 6.11 2.86 16.68
CA GLN A 68 6.08 1.71 17.60
C GLN A 68 6.07 0.35 16.88
N LYS A 69 5.99 0.32 15.54
CA LYS A 69 5.85 -0.88 14.71
C LYS A 69 4.59 -1.72 15.02
N THR A 70 3.53 -1.06 15.46
CA THR A 70 2.23 -1.65 15.79
C THR A 70 1.15 -1.31 14.76
N ALA A 71 1.52 -0.70 13.63
CA ALA A 71 0.63 -0.32 12.54
C ALA A 71 0.15 -1.53 11.72
N MET A 72 -0.41 -2.53 12.42
CA MET A 72 -0.89 -3.78 11.82
C MET A 72 -2.23 -3.56 11.12
N GLY A 73 -2.44 -4.31 10.01
CA GLY A 73 -3.70 -4.40 9.31
C GLY A 73 -4.07 -5.84 9.01
N GLU A 74 -5.36 -6.05 8.79
CA GLU A 74 -5.94 -7.36 8.54
C GLU A 74 -6.09 -7.64 7.03
N LEU A 75 -6.28 -8.91 6.70
CA LEU A 75 -6.80 -9.31 5.40
C LEU A 75 -8.32 -9.36 5.52
N ASP A 76 -8.96 -8.54 4.68
CA ASP A 76 -10.38 -8.23 4.72
C ASP A 76 -10.79 -7.31 5.90
N HIS A 77 -11.97 -6.69 5.80
CA HIS A 77 -12.48 -5.78 6.83
C HIS A 77 -13.38 -6.52 7.82
N PRO A 78 -13.00 -6.64 9.10
CA PRO A 78 -13.92 -7.07 10.13
C PRO A 78 -14.84 -5.90 10.57
N GLU A 79 -16.05 -6.20 11.01
CA GLU A 79 -16.94 -5.24 11.69
C GLU A 79 -16.50 -4.99 13.15
N SER A 80 -15.23 -4.61 13.33
CA SER A 80 -14.62 -4.43 14.65
C SER A 80 -13.70 -3.21 14.66
N SER A 81 -13.68 -2.48 15.76
CA SER A 81 -12.70 -1.41 16.00
C SER A 81 -11.35 -1.92 16.49
N ILE A 82 -11.22 -3.20 16.79
CA ILE A 82 -9.99 -3.81 17.30
C ILE A 82 -9.41 -4.73 16.24
N VAL A 83 -8.10 -4.62 16.00
CA VAL A 83 -7.37 -5.51 15.09
C VAL A 83 -7.31 -6.92 15.68
N ASN A 84 -7.81 -7.90 14.93
CA ASN A 84 -7.75 -9.32 15.29
C ASN A 84 -6.41 -9.90 14.85
N LEU A 85 -5.55 -10.27 15.80
CA LEU A 85 -4.22 -10.79 15.53
C LEU A 85 -4.21 -12.07 14.68
N ASN A 86 -5.29 -12.86 14.68
CA ASN A 86 -5.40 -14.05 13.83
C ASN A 86 -5.52 -13.69 12.34
N ASN A 87 -6.03 -12.50 12.02
CA ASN A 87 -6.25 -12.03 10.65
C ASN A 87 -5.17 -11.06 10.16
N VAL A 88 -4.22 -10.70 11.01
CA VAL A 88 -3.14 -9.78 10.64
C VAL A 88 -2.37 -10.31 9.45
N SER A 89 -2.30 -9.51 8.39
CA SER A 89 -1.62 -9.83 7.13
C SER A 89 -0.37 -9.01 6.89
N HIS A 90 -0.31 -7.78 7.43
CA HIS A 90 0.74 -6.82 7.13
C HIS A 90 0.97 -5.82 8.26
N ASN A 91 2.04 -5.05 8.12
CA ASN A 91 2.36 -3.90 8.97
C ASN A 91 2.73 -2.71 8.08
N ILE A 92 2.12 -1.54 8.30
CA ILE A 92 2.45 -0.30 7.59
C ILE A 92 3.83 0.16 8.07
N THR A 93 4.75 0.40 7.15
CA THR A 93 6.13 0.78 7.46
C THR A 93 6.43 2.24 7.18
N LYS A 94 5.71 2.85 6.23
CA LYS A 94 5.85 4.27 5.88
C LYS A 94 4.53 4.83 5.40
N VAL A 95 4.29 6.11 5.70
CA VAL A 95 3.20 6.91 5.14
C VAL A 95 3.73 8.29 4.77
N TRP A 96 3.27 8.83 3.64
CA TRP A 96 3.61 10.18 3.17
C TRP A 96 2.47 10.76 2.35
N TRP A 97 2.48 12.08 2.18
CA TRP A 97 1.52 12.79 1.34
C TRP A 97 2.05 12.99 -0.08
N ASP A 98 1.17 12.86 -1.07
CA ASP A 98 1.36 13.25 -2.45
C ASP A 98 0.11 14.03 -2.93
N GLY A 99 0.17 15.35 -2.85
CA GLY A 99 -1.00 16.21 -3.07
C GLY A 99 -2.10 15.98 -2.01
N ASN A 100 -3.24 15.44 -2.44
CA ASN A 100 -4.33 15.02 -1.56
C ASN A 100 -4.30 13.51 -1.27
N ASN A 101 -3.39 12.77 -1.87
CA ASN A 101 -3.25 11.35 -1.66
C ASN A 101 -2.38 11.06 -0.43
N VAL A 102 -2.86 10.18 0.42
CA VAL A 102 -2.07 9.52 1.45
C VAL A 102 -1.48 8.27 0.84
N MET A 103 -0.18 8.26 0.66
CA MET A 103 0.58 7.14 0.12
C MET A 103 1.22 6.34 1.23
N GLY A 104 1.41 5.03 1.02
CA GLY A 104 2.06 4.20 2.02
C GLY A 104 2.85 3.03 1.46
N GLU A 105 3.73 2.52 2.31
CA GLU A 105 4.45 1.27 2.11
C GLU A 105 4.14 0.33 3.27
N LEU A 106 3.84 -0.90 2.95
CA LEU A 106 3.58 -1.94 3.93
C LEU A 106 4.41 -3.20 3.65
N MET A 107 4.69 -3.92 4.72
CA MET A 107 5.41 -5.17 4.70
C MET A 107 4.42 -6.31 4.98
N LEU A 108 4.34 -7.27 4.07
CA LEU A 108 3.55 -8.49 4.28
C LEU A 108 4.24 -9.40 5.30
N LEU A 109 3.45 -9.89 6.25
CA LEU A 109 3.93 -10.74 7.32
C LEU A 109 3.79 -12.23 6.94
N ASN A 110 4.58 -13.10 7.59
CA ASN A 110 4.49 -14.55 7.39
C ASN A 110 3.39 -15.21 8.24
N THR A 111 2.33 -14.47 8.57
CA THR A 111 1.11 -14.98 9.18
C THR A 111 0.27 -15.75 8.15
N PRO A 112 -0.70 -16.57 8.54
CA PRO A 112 -1.60 -17.25 7.59
C PRO A 112 -2.25 -16.28 6.60
N SER A 113 -2.83 -15.18 7.09
CA SER A 113 -3.45 -14.14 6.25
C SER A 113 -2.45 -13.39 5.38
N GLY A 114 -1.24 -13.13 5.91
CA GLY A 114 -0.17 -12.51 5.13
C GLY A 114 0.35 -13.40 4.00
N LYS A 115 0.41 -14.72 4.20
CA LYS A 115 0.77 -15.67 3.14
C LYS A 115 -0.28 -15.73 2.03
N ILE A 116 -1.57 -15.66 2.37
CA ILE A 116 -2.66 -15.55 1.39
C ILE A 116 -2.47 -14.28 0.55
N ALA A 117 -2.23 -13.13 1.19
CA ALA A 117 -1.98 -11.87 0.50
C ALA A 117 -0.74 -11.93 -0.41
N GLN A 118 0.36 -12.56 0.05
CA GLN A 118 1.58 -12.76 -0.75
C GLN A 118 1.31 -13.60 -1.99
N GLU A 119 0.57 -14.69 -1.86
CA GLU A 119 0.22 -15.58 -2.98
C GLU A 119 -0.67 -14.87 -3.99
N LEU A 120 -1.71 -14.17 -3.54
CA LEU A 120 -2.60 -13.40 -4.43
C LEU A 120 -1.82 -12.38 -5.26
N ILE A 121 -0.95 -11.59 -4.61
CA ILE A 121 -0.12 -10.58 -5.28
C ILE A 121 0.87 -11.24 -6.24
N SER A 122 1.51 -12.34 -5.85
CA SER A 122 2.44 -13.09 -6.70
C SER A 122 1.76 -13.69 -7.93
N ALA A 123 0.50 -14.08 -7.79
CA ALA A 123 -0.35 -14.57 -8.89
C ALA A 123 -0.88 -13.42 -9.78
N GLY A 124 -0.53 -12.16 -9.49
CA GLY A 124 -1.00 -10.99 -10.25
C GLY A 124 -2.42 -10.56 -9.92
N ILE A 125 -2.99 -11.04 -8.81
CA ILE A 125 -4.31 -10.65 -8.35
C ILE A 125 -4.16 -9.34 -7.55
N PRO A 126 -4.79 -8.23 -7.98
CA PRO A 126 -4.67 -6.96 -7.30
C PRO A 126 -5.40 -7.00 -5.95
N LEU A 127 -4.73 -6.51 -4.92
CA LEU A 127 -5.35 -6.22 -3.63
C LEU A 127 -5.42 -4.71 -3.44
N GLY A 128 -6.57 -4.25 -2.98
CA GLY A 128 -6.78 -2.89 -2.53
C GLY A 128 -6.38 -2.71 -1.08
N ILE A 129 -6.42 -1.45 -0.65
CA ILE A 129 -6.27 -1.10 0.76
C ILE A 129 -7.35 -0.10 1.14
N SER A 130 -7.81 -0.18 2.35
CA SER A 130 -8.91 0.64 2.83
C SER A 130 -8.71 1.03 4.29
N SER A 131 -9.09 2.25 4.65
CA SER A 131 -8.98 2.73 6.03
C SER A 131 -10.14 2.25 6.89
N ARG A 132 -9.84 1.93 8.14
CA ARG A 132 -10.81 1.66 9.21
C ARG A 132 -10.61 2.67 10.32
N GLY A 133 -11.68 3.31 10.76
CA GLY A 133 -11.64 4.32 11.79
C GLY A 133 -12.96 4.44 12.55
N MET A 134 -12.94 5.24 13.58
CA MET A 134 -14.13 5.62 14.38
C MET A 134 -14.36 7.11 14.27
N GLY A 135 -15.60 7.52 14.06
CA GLY A 135 -15.92 8.94 13.98
C GLY A 135 -17.40 9.19 13.75
N SER A 136 -17.80 10.44 13.82
CA SER A 136 -19.12 10.88 13.39
C SER A 136 -19.06 11.43 11.97
N VAL A 137 -20.20 11.42 11.30
CA VAL A 137 -20.36 11.96 9.95
C VAL A 137 -21.52 12.92 9.90
N LYS A 138 -21.46 13.89 8.98
CA LYS A 138 -22.50 14.87 8.75
C LYS A 138 -22.89 14.89 7.28
N GLN A 139 -24.17 14.83 7.00
CA GLN A 139 -24.68 15.01 5.64
C GLN A 139 -24.52 16.47 5.20
N ILE A 140 -23.84 16.70 4.08
CA ILE A 140 -23.66 18.01 3.44
C ILE A 140 -24.02 17.88 1.96
N GLY A 141 -25.23 18.27 1.63
CA GLY A 141 -25.79 18.07 0.29
C GLY A 141 -25.85 16.57 -0.07
N GLU A 142 -25.19 16.20 -1.17
CA GLU A 142 -25.12 14.81 -1.64
C GLU A 142 -23.91 14.03 -1.10
N THR A 143 -23.11 14.63 -0.22
CA THR A 143 -21.94 14.01 0.38
C THR A 143 -22.08 13.82 1.88
N VAL A 144 -21.34 12.85 2.40
CA VAL A 144 -21.25 12.58 3.83
C VAL A 144 -19.84 12.96 4.29
N GLU A 145 -19.72 14.05 5.04
CA GLU A 145 -18.44 14.56 5.51
C GLU A 145 -18.07 13.96 6.87
N VAL A 146 -16.85 13.45 6.98
CA VAL A 146 -16.27 12.95 8.23
C VAL A 146 -15.91 14.12 9.12
N GLN A 147 -16.23 14.02 10.43
CA GLN A 147 -16.09 15.10 11.38
C GLN A 147 -14.79 15.03 12.19
N GLU A 148 -14.49 16.09 12.97
CA GLU A 148 -13.24 16.27 13.71
C GLU A 148 -12.97 15.19 14.77
N ASP A 149 -13.98 14.45 15.20
CA ASP A 149 -13.85 13.35 16.16
C ASP A 149 -13.38 12.03 15.53
N PHE A 150 -13.02 12.06 14.24
CA PHE A 150 -12.48 10.91 13.53
C PHE A 150 -11.16 10.44 14.14
N GLU A 151 -11.05 9.14 14.31
CA GLU A 151 -9.84 8.43 14.77
C GLU A 151 -9.51 7.32 13.77
N LEU A 152 -8.35 7.41 13.13
CA LEU A 152 -7.84 6.37 12.26
C LEU A 152 -7.32 5.20 13.11
N LEU A 153 -7.83 4.00 12.86
CA LEU A 153 -7.43 2.78 13.57
C LEU A 153 -6.36 2.00 12.83
N CYS A 154 -6.61 1.66 11.57
CA CYS A 154 -5.69 0.89 10.74
C CYS A 154 -6.04 1.03 9.25
N PHE A 155 -5.20 0.43 8.42
CA PHE A 155 -5.46 0.17 7.01
C PHE A 155 -5.48 -1.33 6.80
N ASP A 156 -6.51 -1.85 6.12
CA ASP A 156 -6.71 -3.28 5.86
C ASP A 156 -6.56 -3.59 4.37
N LEU A 157 -6.00 -4.76 4.04
CA LEU A 157 -5.96 -5.26 2.66
C LEU A 157 -7.32 -5.83 2.29
N VAL A 158 -7.87 -5.39 1.17
CA VAL A 158 -9.21 -5.76 0.71
C VAL A 158 -9.20 -6.15 -0.76
N SER A 159 -10.20 -6.95 -1.17
CA SER A 159 -10.40 -7.27 -2.58
C SER A 159 -10.87 -6.04 -3.39
N VAL A 160 -11.67 -5.17 -2.76
CA VAL A 160 -12.22 -3.95 -3.38
C VAL A 160 -12.08 -2.75 -2.43
N PRO A 161 -11.19 -1.78 -2.70
CA PRO A 161 -11.01 -0.62 -1.84
C PRO A 161 -12.12 0.42 -2.04
N SER A 162 -12.39 1.22 -1.00
CA SER A 162 -13.36 2.33 -1.06
C SER A 162 -12.77 3.62 -1.63
N THR A 163 -11.48 3.82 -1.46
CA THR A 163 -10.78 4.96 -2.05
C THR A 163 -10.47 4.65 -3.52
N PRO A 164 -10.82 5.54 -4.46
CA PRO A 164 -10.50 5.34 -5.87
C PRO A 164 -9.00 5.07 -6.09
N GLU A 165 -8.67 4.06 -6.90
CA GLU A 165 -7.30 3.67 -7.25
C GLU A 165 -6.40 3.27 -6.07
N ALA A 166 -6.95 2.98 -4.89
CA ALA A 166 -6.19 2.53 -3.72
C ALA A 166 -5.78 1.05 -3.84
N TYR A 167 -5.05 0.71 -4.89
CA TYR A 167 -4.46 -0.62 -5.07
C TYR A 167 -2.97 -0.59 -4.73
N MET A 168 -2.49 -1.73 -4.23
CA MET A 168 -1.11 -1.90 -3.82
C MET A 168 -0.28 -2.52 -4.95
N SER A 169 0.94 -2.04 -5.12
CA SER A 169 1.93 -2.60 -6.03
C SER A 169 3.20 -2.98 -5.27
N LEU A 170 3.99 -3.87 -5.85
CA LEU A 170 5.30 -4.23 -5.28
C LEU A 170 6.19 -3.00 -5.16
N ALA A 171 6.84 -2.84 -4.02
CA ALA A 171 7.80 -1.76 -3.79
C ALA A 171 9.12 -2.12 -4.49
N GLU A 172 9.48 -1.34 -5.52
CA GLU A 172 10.77 -1.50 -6.19
C GLU A 172 11.91 -1.00 -5.28
N ASN A 173 12.96 -1.81 -5.18
CA ASN A 173 14.21 -1.35 -4.58
C ASN A 173 14.89 -0.39 -5.57
N LYS A 174 15.05 0.90 -5.23
CA LYS A 174 15.64 1.96 -6.08
C LYS A 174 17.10 1.73 -6.52
N GLN A 175 17.65 0.51 -6.41
CA GLN A 175 19.01 0.17 -6.86
C GLN A 175 19.06 -0.60 -8.19
N TYR A 176 17.94 -0.73 -8.92
CA TYR A 176 18.03 -1.21 -10.29
C TYR A 176 18.45 -0.07 -11.22
N ASN A 177 19.73 0.06 -11.44
CA ASN A 177 20.25 0.88 -12.54
C ASN A 177 20.41 -0.04 -13.77
N PRO A 178 19.46 -0.03 -14.71
CA PRO A 178 19.51 -0.90 -15.90
C PRO A 178 20.78 -0.66 -16.71
N ILE A 179 21.29 0.58 -16.73
CA ILE A 179 22.52 0.96 -17.44
C ILE A 179 23.74 0.17 -16.91
N LYS A 180 23.90 0.05 -15.58
CA LYS A 180 24.99 -0.74 -14.98
C LYS A 180 24.90 -2.25 -15.29
N ASN A 181 23.70 -2.78 -15.43
CA ASN A 181 23.52 -4.19 -15.80
C ASN A 181 23.82 -4.43 -17.29
N TYR A 182 23.45 -3.52 -18.18
CA TYR A 182 23.80 -3.60 -19.60
C TYR A 182 25.32 -3.46 -19.81
N GLU A 183 25.98 -2.55 -19.12
CA GLU A 183 27.44 -2.42 -19.16
C GLU A 183 28.14 -3.70 -18.68
N ARG A 184 27.66 -4.30 -17.60
CA ARG A 184 28.22 -5.55 -17.06
C ARG A 184 27.97 -6.76 -17.99
N ILE A 185 26.80 -6.85 -18.61
CA ILE A 185 26.48 -7.89 -19.60
C ILE A 185 27.32 -7.69 -20.85
N ASN A 186 27.45 -6.47 -21.36
CA ASN A 186 28.26 -6.15 -22.52
C ASN A 186 29.76 -6.44 -22.26
N SER A 187 30.27 -6.12 -21.06
CA SER A 187 31.67 -6.45 -20.72
C SER A 187 31.91 -7.95 -20.66
N LEU A 188 30.97 -8.72 -20.09
CA LEU A 188 31.06 -10.19 -20.07
C LEU A 188 30.98 -10.82 -21.48
N ILE A 189 30.07 -10.31 -22.32
CA ILE A 189 29.97 -10.78 -23.72
C ILE A 189 31.25 -10.45 -24.50
N THR A 190 31.78 -9.24 -24.32
CA THR A 190 33.03 -8.81 -24.96
C THR A 190 34.21 -9.67 -24.49
N GLU A 191 34.32 -9.97 -23.20
CA GLU A 191 35.34 -10.82 -22.63
C GLU A 191 35.27 -12.27 -23.18
N ILE A 192 34.05 -12.83 -23.31
CA ILE A 192 33.86 -14.17 -23.91
C ILE A 192 34.25 -14.17 -25.38
N ILE A 193 33.88 -13.13 -26.15
CA ILE A 193 34.23 -13.03 -27.58
C ILE A 193 35.74 -12.86 -27.73
N CYS A 194 36.39 -11.99 -26.96
CA CYS A 194 37.83 -11.79 -27.00
C CYS A 194 38.59 -13.07 -26.66
N ASN A 195 38.14 -13.82 -25.66
CA ASN A 195 38.80 -15.07 -25.25
C ASN A 195 38.61 -16.22 -26.25
N GLN A 196 37.51 -16.28 -27.00
CA GLN A 196 37.23 -17.33 -27.96
C GLN A 196 37.75 -17.04 -29.38
N THR A 197 37.77 -15.78 -29.79
CA THR A 197 38.07 -15.41 -31.17
C THR A 197 39.45 -14.75 -31.34
N GLY A 198 40.08 -14.32 -30.25
CA GLY A 198 41.33 -13.53 -30.26
C GLY A 198 41.18 -12.13 -30.86
N VAL A 199 39.98 -11.70 -31.22
CA VAL A 199 39.66 -10.37 -31.77
C VAL A 199 38.80 -9.62 -30.79
N CYS A 200 39.30 -8.49 -30.25
CA CYS A 200 38.57 -7.66 -29.32
C CYS A 200 37.89 -6.52 -30.07
N PRO A 201 36.52 -6.42 -30.09
CA PRO A 201 35.81 -5.39 -30.84
C PRO A 201 35.88 -3.98 -30.27
N LEU A 202 36.63 -3.79 -29.18
CA LEU A 202 36.74 -2.51 -28.45
C LEU A 202 38.20 -2.01 -28.29
N CYS A 203 39.12 -2.43 -29.17
CA CYS A 203 40.45 -1.84 -29.32
C CYS A 203 40.49 -0.94 -30.53
#